data_256d60e4e837bbc279705d48262002f8
#
_entry.id   256d60e4e837bbc279705d48262002f8
#
_cell.length_a   1.000
_cell.length_b   1.000
_cell.length_c   1.000
_cell.angle_alpha   90.00
_cell.angle_beta   90.00
_cell.angle_gamma   90.00
#
_symmetry.space_group_name_H-M   'P 1'
#
loop_
_entity.id
_entity.type
_entity.pdbx_description
1 polymer ?
#
loop_
_entity_poly.entity_id
_entity_poly.type
_entity_poly.pdbx_seq_one_letter_code
_entity_poly.pdbx_strand_id
1 'polypeptide(L)'
;MVFAWFVWLAFTQWTPPGTLLRKANLWCIIGIPGIWWIDLQVDGVRRGSLGKSPGSHMPEPGSIVAASHTSPIDILYLATILDPIFTQSYPGTKLVKPLTLLSALASCFSLPTPPKDRSGLLPLSKLVSQHPGRIIATFPEATPSNGRSILTLTPSLLSASPKTKIYPVSLRYTPADIVTPIPGLYSAISFFWTLLSTQTHCIRTRIGAHMRVPAADAAAMNPMPTHQRASSFESNYFDTLSDEEEAKKRVQKDEDGITETERRVLDMFADTLARLGRVKRVSLGIREKAKFVEAWTKGTKGRRA
;
A
#
# COMPACT_ATOMS: atom_id res chain seq x y z
N MET A 1 -12.46 13.42 23.10
CA MET A 1 -12.02 13.31 21.70
C MET A 1 -12.03 11.88 21.18
N VAL A 2 -11.33 10.91 21.82
CA VAL A 2 -11.27 9.50 21.35
C VAL A 2 -12.64 8.89 21.13
N PHE A 3 -13.54 8.99 22.11
CA PHE A 3 -14.89 8.47 22.01
C PHE A 3 -15.66 9.10 20.84
N ALA A 4 -15.63 10.42 20.71
CA ALA A 4 -16.27 11.12 19.60
C ALA A 4 -15.74 10.66 18.24
N TRP A 5 -14.42 10.44 18.13
CA TRP A 5 -13.80 9.95 16.90
C TRP A 5 -14.31 8.56 16.50
N PHE A 6 -14.43 7.63 17.46
CA PHE A 6 -14.99 6.31 17.21
C PHE A 6 -16.48 6.34 16.86
N VAL A 7 -17.27 7.21 17.50
CA VAL A 7 -18.70 7.38 17.19
C VAL A 7 -18.86 7.90 15.75
N TRP A 8 -18.07 8.89 15.34
CA TRP A 8 -18.09 9.39 13.97
C TRP A 8 -17.64 8.33 12.96
N LEU A 9 -16.62 7.55 13.29
CA LEU A 9 -16.16 6.44 12.46
C LEU A 9 -17.25 5.37 12.28
N ALA A 10 -17.96 5.00 13.34
CA ALA A 10 -19.08 4.07 13.27
C ALA A 10 -20.23 4.63 12.41
N PHE A 11 -20.50 5.93 12.53
CA PHE A 11 -21.53 6.60 11.73
C PHE A 11 -21.25 6.57 10.22
N THR A 12 -19.98 6.55 9.80
CA THR A 12 -19.64 6.41 8.37
C THR A 12 -20.13 5.12 7.73
N GLN A 13 -20.34 4.06 8.53
CA GLN A 13 -20.86 2.78 8.01
C GLN A 13 -22.31 2.88 7.53
N TRP A 14 -23.08 3.78 8.11
CA TRP A 14 -24.50 3.96 7.81
C TRP A 14 -24.72 4.97 6.66
N THR A 15 -23.68 5.71 6.29
CA THR A 15 -23.78 6.67 5.19
C THR A 15 -23.49 5.97 3.85
N PRO A 16 -24.34 6.14 2.83
CA PRO A 16 -24.11 5.57 1.51
C PRO A 16 -22.81 6.09 0.88
N PRO A 17 -22.04 5.23 0.19
CA PRO A 17 -20.84 5.67 -0.51
C PRO A 17 -21.14 6.72 -1.58
N GLY A 18 -20.21 7.66 -1.77
CA GLY A 18 -20.36 8.75 -2.76
C GLY A 18 -21.21 9.93 -2.31
N THR A 19 -21.87 9.88 -1.14
CA THR A 19 -22.69 10.99 -0.63
C THR A 19 -21.83 12.12 -0.05
N LEU A 20 -22.34 13.35 -0.15
CA LEU A 20 -21.70 14.52 0.48
C LEU A 20 -21.62 14.37 1.99
N LEU A 21 -22.64 13.78 2.61
CA LEU A 21 -22.66 13.51 4.05
C LEU A 21 -21.50 12.60 4.47
N ARG A 22 -21.25 11.53 3.72
CA ARG A 22 -20.13 10.64 3.97
C ARG A 22 -18.79 11.35 3.84
N LYS A 23 -18.62 12.17 2.79
CA LYS A 23 -17.39 12.96 2.60
C LYS A 23 -17.18 13.95 3.74
N ALA A 24 -18.20 14.70 4.13
CA ALA A 24 -18.13 15.63 5.26
C ALA A 24 -17.74 14.93 6.56
N ASN A 25 -18.35 13.76 6.82
CA ASN A 25 -18.04 12.95 7.99
C ASN A 25 -16.58 12.46 7.99
N LEU A 26 -16.08 11.97 6.86
CA LEU A 26 -14.69 11.54 6.72
C LEU A 26 -13.70 12.70 6.90
N TRP A 27 -14.03 13.90 6.40
CA TRP A 27 -13.22 15.10 6.64
C TRP A 27 -13.18 15.48 8.13
N CYS A 28 -14.31 15.37 8.85
CA CYS A 28 -14.33 15.57 10.29
C CYS A 28 -13.41 14.54 11.02
N ILE A 29 -13.45 13.27 10.61
CA ILE A 29 -12.62 12.21 11.21
C ILE A 29 -11.12 12.51 11.01
N ILE A 30 -10.72 13.00 9.85
CA ILE A 30 -9.33 13.40 9.58
C ILE A 30 -8.98 14.71 10.29
N GLY A 31 -9.92 15.65 10.37
CA GLY A 31 -9.69 16.95 11.00
C GLY A 31 -9.51 16.89 12.51
N ILE A 32 -10.23 16.00 13.22
CA ILE A 32 -10.14 15.85 14.68
C ILE A 32 -8.70 15.63 15.19
N PRO A 33 -7.90 14.72 14.61
CA PRO A 33 -6.51 14.52 15.00
C PRO A 33 -5.53 15.58 14.47
N GLY A 34 -6.01 16.67 13.89
CA GLY A 34 -5.16 17.79 13.44
C GLY A 34 -4.48 17.56 12.08
N ILE A 35 -5.05 16.73 11.20
CA ILE A 35 -4.54 16.53 9.84
C ILE A 35 -5.14 17.59 8.93
N TRP A 36 -4.51 18.77 8.89
CA TRP A 36 -4.98 19.91 8.11
C TRP A 36 -4.16 20.17 6.84
N TRP A 37 -2.91 19.70 6.82
CA TRP A 37 -1.97 19.97 5.74
C TRP A 37 -1.80 18.75 4.84
N ILE A 38 -2.17 18.92 3.58
CA ILE A 38 -2.01 17.91 2.54
C ILE A 38 -1.12 18.50 1.44
N ASP A 39 0.09 17.93 1.28
CA ASP A 39 1.00 18.25 0.18
C ASP A 39 0.79 17.22 -0.94
N LEU A 40 -0.07 17.53 -1.90
CA LEU A 40 -0.36 16.68 -3.05
C LEU A 40 0.58 17.00 -4.21
N GLN A 41 1.32 16.01 -4.66
CA GLN A 41 2.19 16.08 -5.82
C GLN A 41 1.81 14.98 -6.81
N VAL A 42 1.62 15.36 -8.07
CA VAL A 42 1.30 14.44 -9.16
C VAL A 42 2.48 14.42 -10.12
N ASP A 43 2.94 13.23 -10.47
CA ASP A 43 4.07 13.04 -11.38
C ASP A 43 3.70 13.56 -12.79
N GLY A 44 4.63 14.30 -13.42
CA GLY A 44 4.39 14.93 -14.71
C GLY A 44 3.60 16.25 -14.66
N VAL A 45 3.13 16.70 -13.49
CA VAL A 45 2.41 17.96 -13.33
C VAL A 45 3.23 18.98 -12.54
N ARG A 46 3.41 20.17 -13.10
CA ARG A 46 4.12 21.25 -12.40
C ARG A 46 3.32 21.72 -11.18
N ARG A 47 4.02 22.00 -10.07
CA ARG A 47 3.37 22.56 -8.87
C ARG A 47 2.56 23.82 -9.23
N GLY A 48 1.32 23.87 -8.75
CA GLY A 48 0.38 24.97 -9.02
C GLY A 48 -0.40 24.87 -10.33
N SER A 49 -0.12 23.90 -11.22
CA SER A 49 -0.84 23.72 -12.49
C SER A 49 -1.84 22.57 -12.48
N LEU A 50 -2.07 21.92 -11.34
CA LEU A 50 -2.98 20.78 -11.23
C LEU A 50 -4.41 21.11 -11.71
N GLY A 51 -4.86 22.33 -11.49
CA GLY A 51 -6.19 22.79 -11.94
C GLY A 51 -6.32 22.98 -13.45
N LYS A 52 -5.20 23.05 -14.20
CA LYS A 52 -5.22 23.27 -15.66
C LYS A 52 -5.28 21.97 -16.47
N SER A 53 -4.94 20.81 -15.86
CA SER A 53 -4.95 19.50 -16.53
C SER A 53 -5.39 18.40 -15.56
N PRO A 54 -6.60 18.48 -14.98
CA PRO A 54 -6.99 17.57 -13.90
C PRO A 54 -7.24 16.12 -14.34
N GLY A 55 -7.70 15.89 -15.57
CA GLY A 55 -8.30 14.61 -15.95
C GLY A 55 -7.33 13.48 -16.29
N SER A 56 -6.10 13.75 -16.72
CA SER A 56 -5.23 12.68 -17.24
C SER A 56 -4.27 12.08 -16.20
N HIS A 57 -4.08 12.73 -15.07
CA HIS A 57 -3.06 12.38 -14.07
C HIS A 57 -3.62 11.92 -12.73
N MET A 58 -4.93 12.06 -12.51
CA MET A 58 -5.61 11.62 -11.29
C MET A 58 -6.30 10.28 -11.50
N PRO A 59 -6.44 9.45 -10.45
CA PRO A 59 -7.22 8.23 -10.52
C PRO A 59 -8.67 8.49 -10.94
N GLU A 60 -9.12 7.77 -11.97
CA GLU A 60 -10.48 7.84 -12.52
C GLU A 60 -11.31 6.62 -12.07
N PRO A 61 -12.65 6.70 -12.07
CA PRO A 61 -13.50 5.52 -11.89
C PRO A 61 -13.09 4.38 -12.82
N GLY A 62 -13.12 3.15 -12.32
CA GLY A 62 -12.67 1.96 -13.07
C GLY A 62 -11.15 1.76 -13.08
N SER A 63 -10.38 2.59 -12.36
CA SER A 63 -8.93 2.41 -12.18
C SER A 63 -8.59 1.77 -10.82
N ILE A 64 -7.34 1.34 -10.69
CA ILE A 64 -6.79 0.79 -9.46
C ILE A 64 -5.77 1.79 -8.89
N VAL A 65 -5.82 2.02 -7.59
CA VAL A 65 -4.82 2.74 -6.83
C VAL A 65 -3.98 1.73 -6.06
N ALA A 66 -2.69 1.65 -6.37
CA ALA A 66 -1.71 0.85 -5.66
C ALA A 66 -0.95 1.76 -4.67
N ALA A 67 -1.37 1.75 -3.41
CA ALA A 67 -0.83 2.65 -2.40
C ALA A 67 0.23 1.98 -1.52
N SER A 68 1.24 2.75 -1.09
CA SER A 68 2.11 2.34 0.02
C SER A 68 1.28 2.21 1.30
N HIS A 69 1.71 1.31 2.19
CA HIS A 69 0.96 1.00 3.41
C HIS A 69 1.81 1.27 4.65
N THR A 70 1.50 2.33 5.38
CA THR A 70 2.28 2.76 6.54
C THR A 70 1.44 2.97 7.79
N SER A 71 0.17 3.40 7.61
CA SER A 71 -0.67 3.85 8.71
C SER A 71 -2.15 3.60 8.42
N PRO A 72 -3.00 3.43 9.44
CA PRO A 72 -4.46 3.48 9.27
C PRO A 72 -4.96 4.78 8.62
N ILE A 73 -4.20 5.86 8.75
CA ILE A 73 -4.52 7.15 8.13
C ILE A 73 -4.46 7.07 6.60
N ASP A 74 -3.64 6.19 6.02
CA ASP A 74 -3.62 5.95 4.57
C ASP A 74 -5.01 5.58 4.06
N ILE A 75 -5.70 4.71 4.79
CA ILE A 75 -7.04 4.24 4.46
C ILE A 75 -8.05 5.37 4.62
N LEU A 76 -8.01 6.11 5.73
CA LEU A 76 -8.92 7.25 5.97
C LEU A 76 -8.72 8.34 4.92
N TYR A 77 -7.49 8.68 4.60
CA TYR A 77 -7.17 9.69 3.60
C TYR A 77 -7.68 9.29 2.21
N LEU A 78 -7.39 8.06 1.77
CA LEU A 78 -7.89 7.56 0.49
C LEU A 78 -9.42 7.49 0.46
N ALA A 79 -10.07 7.11 1.57
CA ALA A 79 -11.53 7.11 1.69
C ALA A 79 -12.10 8.52 1.52
N THR A 80 -11.47 9.53 2.12
CA THR A 80 -11.93 10.92 2.09
C THR A 80 -11.83 11.53 0.69
N ILE A 81 -10.74 11.24 -0.02
CA ILE A 81 -10.49 11.84 -1.34
C ILE A 81 -11.15 11.06 -2.46
N LEU A 82 -11.03 9.73 -2.46
CA LEU A 82 -11.40 8.88 -3.57
C LEU A 82 -12.63 8.00 -3.30
N ASP A 83 -12.98 7.78 -2.03
CA ASP A 83 -14.00 6.80 -1.58
C ASP A 83 -13.91 5.45 -2.32
N PRO A 84 -12.73 4.80 -2.34
CA PRO A 84 -12.51 3.59 -3.11
C PRO A 84 -13.12 2.36 -2.44
N ILE A 85 -13.16 1.26 -3.17
CA ILE A 85 -13.34 -0.07 -2.59
C ILE A 85 -11.96 -0.54 -2.12
N PHE A 86 -11.80 -0.74 -0.82
CA PHE A 86 -10.55 -1.25 -0.26
C PHE A 86 -10.42 -2.75 -0.47
N THR A 87 -9.19 -3.21 -0.67
CA THR A 87 -8.90 -4.63 -0.83
C THR A 87 -7.73 -5.05 0.05
N GLN A 88 -7.82 -6.26 0.62
CA GLN A 88 -6.71 -6.91 1.33
C GLN A 88 -5.99 -7.84 0.37
N SER A 89 -4.70 -7.62 0.23
CA SER A 89 -3.79 -8.53 -0.47
C SER A 89 -3.24 -9.59 0.49
N TYR A 90 -2.89 -10.75 -0.04
CA TYR A 90 -2.34 -11.86 0.73
C TYR A 90 -1.06 -12.39 0.08
N PRO A 91 -0.10 -12.92 0.86
CA PRO A 91 1.08 -13.56 0.31
C PRO A 91 0.70 -14.83 -0.48
N GLY A 92 1.45 -15.13 -1.54
CA GLY A 92 1.30 -16.37 -2.31
C GLY A 92 0.00 -16.48 -3.12
N THR A 93 -0.78 -15.39 -3.28
CA THR A 93 -2.00 -15.40 -4.11
C THR A 93 -2.17 -14.10 -4.89
N LYS A 94 -2.68 -14.22 -6.11
CA LYS A 94 -3.05 -13.08 -6.97
C LYS A 94 -4.42 -12.53 -6.63
N LEU A 95 -5.20 -13.23 -5.78
CA LEU A 95 -6.55 -12.84 -5.41
C LEU A 95 -6.53 -11.85 -4.23
N VAL A 96 -7.55 -11.00 -4.18
CA VAL A 96 -7.76 -10.01 -3.11
C VAL A 96 -9.14 -10.19 -2.49
N LYS A 97 -9.28 -9.76 -1.24
CA LYS A 97 -10.57 -9.73 -0.54
C LYS A 97 -11.05 -8.28 -0.46
N PRO A 98 -12.26 -7.95 -0.96
CA PRO A 98 -12.83 -6.63 -0.74
C PRO A 98 -13.14 -6.41 0.74
N LEU A 99 -12.86 -5.22 1.25
CA LEU A 99 -13.04 -4.84 2.64
C LEU A 99 -13.94 -3.62 2.78
N THR A 100 -14.70 -3.58 3.85
CA THR A 100 -15.33 -2.35 4.31
C THR A 100 -14.28 -1.42 4.93
N LEU A 101 -14.60 -0.13 5.08
CA LEU A 101 -13.69 0.85 5.67
C LEU A 101 -13.17 0.42 7.06
N LEU A 102 -14.07 -0.04 7.93
CA LEU A 102 -13.68 -0.50 9.28
C LEU A 102 -12.82 -1.76 9.24
N SER A 103 -13.15 -2.72 8.36
CA SER A 103 -12.33 -3.92 8.19
C SER A 103 -10.95 -3.60 7.65
N ALA A 104 -10.85 -2.62 6.74
CA ALA A 104 -9.58 -2.14 6.23
C ALA A 104 -8.74 -1.49 7.34
N LEU A 105 -9.33 -0.62 8.17
CA LEU A 105 -8.66 -0.03 9.32
C LEU A 105 -8.19 -1.08 10.33
N ALA A 106 -9.03 -2.06 10.65
CA ALA A 106 -8.68 -3.15 11.56
C ALA A 106 -7.54 -4.02 11.01
N SER A 107 -7.46 -4.20 9.69
CA SER A 107 -6.38 -4.97 9.05
C SER A 107 -4.99 -4.36 9.25
N CYS A 108 -4.88 -3.06 9.51
CA CYS A 108 -3.61 -2.41 9.83
C CYS A 108 -2.98 -2.92 11.13
N PHE A 109 -3.78 -3.46 12.04
CA PHE A 109 -3.32 -3.95 13.34
C PHE A 109 -3.20 -5.47 13.40
N SER A 110 -3.35 -6.15 12.25
CA SER A 110 -3.23 -7.60 12.14
C SER A 110 -2.27 -7.99 11.01
N LEU A 111 -1.69 -9.19 11.10
CA LEU A 111 -0.94 -9.75 9.99
C LEU A 111 -1.93 -10.37 8.98
N PRO A 112 -1.72 -10.18 7.68
CA PRO A 112 -2.58 -10.75 6.65
C PRO A 112 -2.34 -12.25 6.55
N THR A 113 -3.18 -13.04 7.20
CA THR A 113 -3.21 -14.48 7.04
C THR A 113 -4.19 -14.83 5.92
N PRO A 114 -3.78 -15.63 4.92
CA PRO A 114 -4.71 -16.02 3.86
C PRO A 114 -5.89 -16.80 4.49
N PRO A 115 -7.12 -16.45 4.13
CA PRO A 115 -8.28 -17.14 4.67
C PRO A 115 -8.28 -18.60 4.23
N LYS A 116 -8.69 -19.50 5.12
CA LYS A 116 -8.80 -20.95 4.84
C LYS A 116 -9.79 -21.19 3.70
N ASP A 117 -10.92 -20.46 3.68
CA ASP A 117 -11.87 -20.47 2.59
C ASP A 117 -11.55 -19.43 1.54
N ARG A 118 -11.35 -19.88 0.31
CA ARG A 118 -11.14 -19.01 -0.85
C ARG A 118 -12.43 -18.35 -1.35
N SER A 119 -13.58 -18.64 -0.73
CA SER A 119 -14.90 -18.14 -1.06
C SER A 119 -14.97 -16.65 -0.86
N GLY A 120 -14.77 -15.71 -1.39
CA GLY A 120 -14.71 -14.26 -1.16
C GLY A 120 -13.44 -13.60 -1.62
N LEU A 121 -12.51 -14.39 -2.16
CA LEU A 121 -11.34 -13.89 -2.85
C LEU A 121 -11.67 -13.70 -4.33
N LEU A 122 -11.38 -12.51 -4.85
CA LEU A 122 -11.65 -12.13 -6.23
C LEU A 122 -10.40 -11.58 -6.91
N PRO A 123 -10.21 -11.78 -8.21
CA PRO A 123 -9.16 -11.07 -8.93
C PRO A 123 -9.54 -9.59 -9.08
N LEU A 124 -8.55 -8.69 -9.12
CA LEU A 124 -8.77 -7.26 -9.29
C LEU A 124 -9.54 -6.93 -10.58
N SER A 125 -9.30 -7.67 -11.67
CA SER A 125 -10.03 -7.52 -12.93
C SER A 125 -11.54 -7.69 -12.77
N LYS A 126 -11.97 -8.68 -11.97
CA LYS A 126 -13.38 -8.92 -11.68
C LYS A 126 -13.99 -7.83 -10.82
N LEU A 127 -13.25 -7.35 -9.80
CA LEU A 127 -13.71 -6.23 -8.96
C LEU A 127 -13.90 -4.94 -9.76
N VAL A 128 -12.98 -4.62 -10.67
CA VAL A 128 -13.11 -3.46 -11.56
C VAL A 128 -14.33 -3.60 -12.47
N SER A 129 -14.58 -4.79 -13.05
CA SER A 129 -15.73 -5.03 -13.92
C SER A 129 -17.06 -4.99 -13.16
N GLN A 130 -17.10 -5.42 -11.91
CA GLN A 130 -18.29 -5.35 -11.06
C GLN A 130 -18.62 -3.92 -10.60
N HIS A 131 -17.61 -3.05 -10.49
CA HIS A 131 -17.73 -1.69 -9.97
C HIS A 131 -17.09 -0.65 -10.89
N PRO A 132 -17.56 -0.49 -12.15
CA PRO A 132 -16.90 0.37 -13.15
C PRO A 132 -16.94 1.86 -12.76
N GLY A 133 -17.89 2.27 -11.94
CA GLY A 133 -18.04 3.65 -11.44
C GLY A 133 -17.20 3.95 -10.20
N ARG A 134 -16.40 3.00 -9.69
CA ARG A 134 -15.63 3.17 -8.47
C ARG A 134 -14.13 2.89 -8.68
N ILE A 135 -13.31 3.49 -7.83
CA ILE A 135 -11.87 3.22 -7.76
C ILE A 135 -11.65 2.02 -6.83
N ILE A 136 -10.71 1.15 -7.17
CA ILE A 136 -10.26 0.06 -6.30
C ILE A 136 -8.94 0.47 -5.66
N ALA A 137 -8.87 0.47 -4.33
CA ALA A 137 -7.62 0.71 -3.61
C ALA A 137 -7.03 -0.62 -3.11
N THR A 138 -5.79 -0.87 -3.47
CA THR A 138 -5.02 -2.03 -3.03
C THR A 138 -3.73 -1.59 -2.37
N PHE A 139 -3.32 -2.32 -1.34
CA PHE A 139 -2.04 -2.16 -0.66
C PHE A 139 -1.18 -3.39 -1.00
N PRO A 140 -0.32 -3.30 -2.02
CA PRO A 140 0.43 -4.48 -2.48
C PRO A 140 1.48 -4.97 -1.47
N GLU A 141 1.90 -4.14 -0.51
CA GLU A 141 2.73 -4.56 0.63
C GLU A 141 1.96 -5.45 1.62
N ALA A 142 0.61 -5.46 1.54
CA ALA A 142 -0.35 -6.22 2.34
C ALA A 142 -0.27 -6.00 3.87
N THR A 143 0.72 -5.32 4.38
CA THR A 143 0.91 -5.03 5.80
C THR A 143 1.55 -3.65 6.00
N PRO A 144 1.16 -2.88 7.04
CA PRO A 144 1.77 -1.57 7.28
C PRO A 144 3.25 -1.67 7.55
N SER A 145 4.03 -0.76 6.98
CA SER A 145 5.47 -0.63 7.19
C SER A 145 5.79 0.59 8.06
N ASN A 146 7.06 0.83 8.33
CA ASN A 146 7.51 2.04 9.04
C ASN A 146 7.69 3.25 8.10
N GLY A 147 7.33 3.14 6.83
CA GLY A 147 7.46 4.20 5.83
C GLY A 147 8.89 4.56 5.43
N ARG A 148 9.91 3.81 5.90
CA ARG A 148 11.32 4.04 5.56
C ARG A 148 11.81 3.22 4.37
N SER A 149 11.03 2.21 4.00
CA SER A 149 11.32 1.32 2.86
C SER A 149 10.03 0.75 2.30
N ILE A 150 10.06 0.31 1.05
CA ILE A 150 8.98 -0.47 0.42
C ILE A 150 9.31 -1.96 0.60
N LEU A 151 8.34 -2.70 1.12
CA LEU A 151 8.43 -4.14 1.29
C LEU A 151 8.25 -4.86 -0.07
N THR A 152 8.58 -6.15 -0.10
CA THR A 152 8.29 -7.00 -1.27
C THR A 152 6.78 -7.01 -1.54
N LEU A 153 6.40 -6.69 -2.78
CA LEU A 153 4.99 -6.63 -3.17
C LEU A 153 4.40 -8.03 -3.33
N THR A 154 3.14 -8.16 -2.92
CA THR A 154 2.35 -9.37 -3.19
C THR A 154 1.93 -9.43 -4.66
N PRO A 155 1.65 -10.63 -5.21
CA PRO A 155 1.27 -10.78 -6.61
C PRO A 155 -0.15 -10.29 -6.95
N SER A 156 -0.83 -9.64 -6.02
CA SER A 156 -2.21 -9.18 -6.18
C SER A 156 -2.41 -8.28 -7.40
N LEU A 157 -1.45 -7.38 -7.70
CA LEU A 157 -1.51 -6.47 -8.85
C LEU A 157 -1.55 -7.21 -10.20
N LEU A 158 -0.97 -8.41 -10.28
CA LEU A 158 -0.94 -9.22 -11.50
C LEU A 158 -2.33 -9.72 -11.92
N SER A 159 -3.31 -9.71 -11.03
CA SER A 159 -4.70 -10.07 -11.33
C SER A 159 -5.50 -8.94 -12.00
N ALA A 160 -4.90 -7.78 -12.21
CA ALA A 160 -5.53 -6.67 -12.92
C ALA A 160 -5.57 -6.93 -14.43
N SER A 161 -6.60 -6.40 -15.10
CA SER A 161 -6.67 -6.49 -16.56
C SER A 161 -5.59 -5.61 -17.22
N PRO A 162 -4.99 -6.03 -18.35
CA PRO A 162 -4.00 -5.21 -19.09
C PRO A 162 -4.54 -3.85 -19.55
N LYS A 163 -5.86 -3.72 -19.68
CA LYS A 163 -6.53 -2.47 -20.05
C LYS A 163 -6.70 -1.51 -18.87
N THR A 164 -6.65 -2.02 -17.64
CA THR A 164 -6.90 -1.23 -16.42
C THR A 164 -5.71 -0.34 -16.09
N LYS A 165 -5.95 0.94 -15.85
CA LYS A 165 -4.94 1.89 -15.36
C LYS A 165 -4.69 1.63 -13.88
N ILE A 166 -3.43 1.51 -13.47
CA ILE A 166 -3.00 1.38 -12.08
C ILE A 166 -2.18 2.60 -11.71
N TYR A 167 -2.62 3.34 -10.71
CA TYR A 167 -1.94 4.53 -10.21
C TYR A 167 -1.15 4.19 -8.95
N PRO A 168 0.20 4.22 -9.00
CA PRO A 168 1.01 4.09 -7.81
C PRO A 168 0.91 5.37 -6.96
N VAL A 169 0.62 5.21 -5.68
CA VAL A 169 0.45 6.31 -4.72
C VAL A 169 1.35 6.08 -3.52
N SER A 170 2.18 7.06 -3.19
CA SER A 170 2.99 7.03 -1.98
C SER A 170 2.49 8.05 -0.97
N LEU A 171 2.25 7.58 0.25
CA LEU A 171 1.79 8.37 1.38
C LEU A 171 2.90 8.47 2.43
N ARG A 172 3.17 9.67 2.92
CA ARG A 172 4.16 9.92 3.98
C ARG A 172 3.64 10.97 4.95
N TYR A 173 4.05 10.85 6.19
CA TYR A 173 3.63 11.71 7.29
C TYR A 173 4.76 12.55 7.82
N THR A 174 4.42 13.72 8.35
CA THR A 174 5.32 14.57 9.11
C THR A 174 4.55 15.09 10.33
N PRO A 175 4.97 14.73 11.55
CA PRO A 175 6.09 13.86 11.92
C PRO A 175 5.87 12.39 11.50
N ALA A 176 6.95 11.60 11.44
CA ALA A 176 6.92 10.21 10.95
C ALA A 176 6.65 9.17 12.06
N ASP A 177 5.88 9.56 13.07
CA ASP A 177 5.59 8.78 14.30
C ASP A 177 4.22 8.08 14.25
N ILE A 178 3.35 8.47 13.30
CA ILE A 178 2.00 7.89 13.12
C ILE A 178 1.99 6.70 12.17
N VAL A 179 2.90 5.77 12.38
CA VAL A 179 3.02 4.54 11.62
C VAL A 179 2.71 3.31 12.48
N THR A 180 2.22 2.23 11.88
CA THR A 180 1.84 1.01 12.62
C THR A 180 2.61 -0.22 12.12
N PRO A 181 3.94 -0.26 12.28
CA PRO A 181 4.76 -1.38 11.78
C PRO A 181 4.54 -2.67 12.57
N ILE A 182 4.10 -2.59 13.83
CA ILE A 182 3.90 -3.74 14.71
C ILE A 182 2.40 -3.95 14.90
N PRO A 183 1.83 -5.13 14.55
CA PRO A 183 0.44 -5.43 14.77
C PRO A 183 0.14 -5.66 16.26
N GLY A 184 -1.11 -5.50 16.65
CA GLY A 184 -1.62 -5.80 17.98
C GLY A 184 -2.39 -4.67 18.65
N LEU A 185 -3.13 -5.00 19.69
CA LEU A 185 -3.98 -4.04 20.41
C LEU A 185 -3.18 -2.94 21.11
N TYR A 186 -2.02 -3.29 21.68
CA TYR A 186 -1.16 -2.30 22.33
C TYR A 186 -0.63 -1.27 21.30
N SER A 187 -0.26 -1.74 20.13
CA SER A 187 0.16 -0.86 19.03
C SER A 187 -0.96 0.06 18.57
N ALA A 188 -2.21 -0.45 18.53
CA ALA A 188 -3.38 0.36 18.21
C ALA A 188 -3.60 1.47 19.25
N ILE A 189 -3.54 1.15 20.54
CA ILE A 189 -3.70 2.13 21.62
C ILE A 189 -2.57 3.19 21.55
N SER A 190 -1.33 2.74 21.40
CA SER A 190 -0.17 3.64 21.25
C SER A 190 -0.31 4.55 20.02
N PHE A 191 -0.76 4.01 18.90
CA PHE A 191 -1.02 4.78 17.68
C PHE A 191 -2.07 5.88 17.92
N PHE A 192 -3.22 5.54 18.51
CA PHE A 192 -4.25 6.53 18.81
C PHE A 192 -3.78 7.57 19.81
N TRP A 193 -3.00 7.16 20.81
CA TRP A 193 -2.41 8.10 21.76
C TRP A 193 -1.50 9.09 21.04
N THR A 194 -0.56 8.60 20.24
CA THR A 194 0.38 9.46 19.47
C THR A 194 -0.38 10.38 18.50
N LEU A 195 -1.36 9.83 17.78
CA LEU A 195 -2.16 10.58 16.82
C LEU A 195 -2.93 11.75 17.47
N LEU A 196 -3.49 11.53 18.67
CA LEU A 196 -4.34 12.52 19.34
C LEU A 196 -3.56 13.42 20.30
N SER A 197 -2.32 13.10 20.66
CA SER A 197 -1.45 13.92 21.50
C SER A 197 -0.65 14.95 20.70
N THR A 198 -0.46 14.73 19.40
CA THR A 198 0.23 15.67 18.51
C THR A 198 -0.77 16.64 17.87
N GLN A 199 -0.46 17.93 17.92
CA GLN A 199 -1.41 18.98 17.52
C GLN A 199 -1.66 19.03 16.01
N THR A 200 -0.65 18.75 15.20
CA THR A 200 -0.73 18.86 13.74
C THR A 200 0.03 17.77 13.03
N HIS A 201 -0.58 17.25 11.97
CA HIS A 201 0.03 16.27 11.08
C HIS A 201 -0.05 16.76 9.64
N CYS A 202 1.02 16.55 8.89
CA CYS A 202 1.06 16.81 7.46
C CYS A 202 1.10 15.51 6.68
N ILE A 203 0.20 15.33 5.73
CA ILE A 203 0.23 14.21 4.78
C ILE A 203 0.87 14.70 3.49
N ARG A 204 1.91 14.01 3.07
CA ARG A 204 2.52 14.19 1.76
C ARG A 204 2.11 13.04 0.86
N THR A 205 1.28 13.34 -0.13
CA THR A 205 0.78 12.39 -1.12
C THR A 205 1.48 12.60 -2.46
N ARG A 206 2.00 11.53 -3.04
CA ARG A 206 2.56 11.55 -4.39
C ARG A 206 1.88 10.51 -5.24
N ILE A 207 1.30 10.96 -6.35
CA ILE A 207 0.63 10.11 -7.33
C ILE A 207 1.56 9.99 -8.53
N GLY A 208 1.93 8.76 -8.90
CA GLY A 208 2.72 8.47 -10.08
C GLY A 208 1.89 8.41 -11.35
N ALA A 209 2.55 8.46 -12.49
CA ALA A 209 1.93 8.19 -13.77
C ALA A 209 1.29 6.79 -13.76
N HIS A 210 0.15 6.66 -14.42
CA HIS A 210 -0.53 5.37 -14.49
C HIS A 210 0.32 4.33 -15.22
N MET A 211 0.29 3.12 -14.70
CA MET A 211 0.94 1.95 -15.25
C MET A 211 -0.10 0.89 -15.61
N ARG A 212 0.26 -0.06 -16.45
CA ARG A 212 -0.58 -1.21 -16.79
C ARG A 212 0.21 -2.50 -16.61
N VAL A 213 -0.47 -3.57 -16.29
CA VAL A 213 0.13 -4.91 -16.33
C VAL A 213 0.21 -5.30 -17.82
N PRO A 214 1.39 -5.62 -18.37
CA PRO A 214 1.48 -6.06 -19.75
C PRO A 214 0.72 -7.36 -19.94
N ALA A 215 0.11 -7.53 -21.12
CA ALA A 215 -0.51 -8.81 -21.50
C ALA A 215 0.57 -9.90 -21.56
N ALA A 216 0.24 -11.12 -21.19
CA ALA A 216 1.19 -12.23 -21.15
C ALA A 216 1.97 -12.40 -22.47
N ASP A 217 1.28 -12.22 -23.61
CA ASP A 217 1.86 -12.31 -24.95
C ASP A 217 2.84 -11.16 -25.27
N ALA A 218 2.57 -9.95 -24.77
CA ALA A 218 3.40 -8.78 -24.99
C ALA A 218 4.67 -8.79 -24.10
N ALA A 219 4.59 -9.43 -22.93
CA ALA A 219 5.73 -9.58 -22.04
C ALA A 219 6.80 -10.56 -22.60
N ALA A 220 6.39 -11.49 -23.46
CA ALA A 220 7.29 -12.43 -24.13
C ALA A 220 7.97 -11.80 -25.36
N MET A 221 7.34 -10.82 -26.01
CA MET A 221 7.81 -10.24 -27.29
C MET A 221 8.74 -9.03 -27.13
N ASN A 222 8.64 -8.28 -26.03
CA ASN A 222 9.52 -7.13 -25.77
C ASN A 222 10.17 -7.31 -24.40
N PRO A 223 11.42 -7.79 -24.31
CA PRO A 223 12.21 -7.66 -23.10
C PRO A 223 12.36 -6.15 -22.83
N MET A 224 11.65 -5.64 -21.82
CA MET A 224 11.83 -4.26 -21.37
C MET A 224 13.33 -3.98 -21.17
N PRO A 225 13.83 -2.83 -21.63
CA PRO A 225 15.23 -2.49 -21.44
C PRO A 225 15.52 -2.53 -19.94
N THR A 226 16.30 -3.49 -19.54
CA THR A 226 16.98 -3.50 -18.27
C THR A 226 17.81 -2.23 -18.26
N HIS A 227 17.46 -1.23 -17.47
CA HIS A 227 18.41 -0.19 -17.12
C HIS A 227 19.54 -0.91 -16.38
N GLN A 228 20.49 -1.44 -17.16
CA GLN A 228 21.81 -1.70 -16.69
C GLN A 228 22.33 -0.34 -16.19
N ARG A 229 22.25 -0.16 -14.89
CA ARG A 229 23.07 0.80 -14.22
C ARG A 229 24.50 0.30 -14.43
N ALA A 230 25.13 0.79 -15.49
CA ALA A 230 26.56 0.71 -15.65
C ALA A 230 27.16 1.55 -14.52
N SER A 231 27.27 0.97 -13.35
CA SER A 231 28.21 1.41 -12.34
C SER A 231 29.49 0.63 -12.60
N SER A 232 30.37 1.24 -13.40
CA SER A 232 31.78 0.93 -13.36
C SER A 232 32.31 1.33 -11.97
N PHE A 233 32.05 0.50 -10.99
CA PHE A 233 32.71 0.55 -9.69
C PHE A 233 33.19 -0.86 -9.40
N GLU A 234 34.49 -0.98 -9.13
CA GLU A 234 35.17 -2.23 -8.84
C GLU A 234 34.38 -3.07 -7.82
N SER A 235 34.17 -4.35 -8.18
CA SER A 235 33.51 -5.33 -7.36
C SER A 235 34.31 -5.57 -6.08
N ASN A 236 33.86 -5.04 -4.96
CA ASN A 236 34.37 -5.35 -3.66
C ASN A 236 33.91 -6.75 -3.25
N TYR A 237 34.77 -7.48 -2.55
CA TYR A 237 34.55 -8.84 -1.98
C TYR A 237 33.21 -9.03 -1.27
N PHE A 238 32.60 -7.93 -0.76
CA PHE A 238 31.26 -7.94 -0.17
C PHE A 238 30.11 -8.11 -1.19
N ASP A 239 30.29 -7.77 -2.46
CA ASP A 239 29.28 -7.96 -3.50
C ASP A 239 29.12 -9.43 -3.86
N THR A 240 30.20 -10.23 -3.81
CA THR A 240 30.16 -11.65 -4.10
C THR A 240 29.40 -12.46 -3.07
N LEU A 241 29.41 -12.04 -1.79
CA LEU A 241 28.61 -12.68 -0.74
C LEU A 241 27.10 -12.34 -0.86
N SER A 242 26.78 -11.14 -1.36
CA SER A 242 25.40 -10.77 -1.64
C SER A 242 24.81 -11.56 -2.82
N ASP A 243 25.60 -11.85 -3.83
CA ASP A 243 25.18 -12.60 -5.02
C ASP A 243 24.87 -14.08 -4.71
N GLU A 244 25.63 -14.72 -3.79
CA GLU A 244 25.35 -16.08 -3.34
C GLU A 244 24.09 -16.14 -2.45
N GLU A 245 23.86 -15.16 -1.58
CA GLU A 245 22.63 -15.05 -0.81
C GLU A 245 21.42 -14.72 -1.70
N GLU A 246 21.60 -13.89 -2.71
CA GLU A 246 20.57 -13.61 -3.70
C GLU A 246 20.27 -14.82 -4.59
N ALA A 247 21.28 -15.59 -4.98
CA ALA A 247 21.10 -16.83 -5.73
C ALA A 247 20.36 -17.89 -4.90
N LYS A 248 20.68 -18.04 -3.62
CA LYS A 248 19.94 -18.93 -2.69
C LYS A 248 18.51 -18.43 -2.46
N LYS A 249 18.28 -17.12 -2.40
CA LYS A 249 16.94 -16.50 -2.34
C LYS A 249 16.17 -16.68 -3.66
N ARG A 250 16.83 -16.76 -4.80
CA ARG A 250 16.20 -17.06 -6.11
C ARG A 250 15.64 -18.47 -6.17
N VAL A 251 16.36 -19.45 -5.66
CA VAL A 251 15.91 -20.86 -5.59
C VAL A 251 14.69 -21.01 -4.64
N GLN A 252 14.61 -20.22 -3.56
CA GLN A 252 13.49 -20.25 -2.62
C GLN A 252 12.22 -19.57 -3.13
N LYS A 253 12.25 -18.99 -4.32
CA LYS A 253 11.22 -18.17 -4.93
C LYS A 253 10.26 -18.90 -5.87
N ASP A 254 10.59 -20.09 -6.27
CA ASP A 254 9.71 -20.94 -7.08
C ASP A 254 8.49 -21.46 -6.29
N GLU A 255 8.47 -21.28 -4.97
CA GLU A 255 7.32 -21.65 -4.13
C GLU A 255 6.08 -20.78 -4.31
N ASP A 256 6.23 -19.53 -4.80
CA ASP A 256 5.09 -18.60 -4.96
C ASP A 256 4.39 -18.72 -6.33
N GLY A 257 4.85 -19.59 -7.24
CA GLY A 257 4.22 -19.84 -8.54
C GLY A 257 4.16 -18.60 -9.46
N ILE A 258 5.12 -17.66 -9.30
CA ILE A 258 5.21 -16.41 -10.05
C ILE A 258 6.28 -16.57 -11.13
N THR A 259 5.91 -16.27 -12.39
CA THR A 259 6.88 -16.29 -13.48
C THR A 259 7.87 -15.13 -13.39
N GLU A 260 9.06 -15.29 -13.98
CA GLU A 260 10.10 -14.24 -13.99
C GLU A 260 9.60 -12.92 -14.63
N THR A 261 8.76 -13.02 -15.65
CA THR A 261 8.14 -11.85 -16.29
C THR A 261 7.17 -11.13 -15.35
N GLU A 262 6.35 -11.84 -14.62
CA GLU A 262 5.43 -11.31 -13.61
C GLU A 262 6.19 -10.63 -12.46
N ARG A 263 7.33 -11.20 -12.08
CA ARG A 263 8.19 -10.62 -11.07
C ARG A 263 8.77 -9.27 -11.52
N ARG A 264 9.27 -9.17 -12.75
CA ARG A 264 9.75 -7.90 -13.33
C ARG A 264 8.68 -6.82 -13.29
N VAL A 265 7.42 -7.18 -13.55
CA VAL A 265 6.29 -6.25 -13.44
C VAL A 265 6.11 -5.76 -12.00
N LEU A 266 6.13 -6.65 -11.01
CA LEU A 266 6.05 -6.27 -9.61
C LEU A 266 7.23 -5.39 -9.17
N ASP A 267 8.43 -5.72 -9.62
CA ASP A 267 9.64 -4.92 -9.35
C ASP A 267 9.51 -3.51 -9.92
N MET A 268 8.97 -3.35 -11.13
CA MET A 268 8.70 -2.05 -11.73
C MET A 268 7.72 -1.22 -10.90
N PHE A 269 6.65 -1.83 -10.38
CA PHE A 269 5.73 -1.15 -9.46
C PHE A 269 6.41 -0.77 -8.14
N ALA A 270 7.23 -1.68 -7.58
CA ALA A 270 7.98 -1.43 -6.34
C ALA A 270 8.99 -0.29 -6.51
N ASP A 271 9.71 -0.23 -7.64
CA ASP A 271 10.64 0.86 -7.96
C ASP A 271 9.91 2.19 -8.09
N THR A 272 8.76 2.19 -8.73
CA THR A 272 7.95 3.41 -8.87
C THR A 272 7.47 3.91 -7.51
N LEU A 273 6.95 3.02 -6.64
CA LEU A 273 6.56 3.38 -5.27
C LEU A 273 7.75 3.88 -4.45
N ALA A 274 8.91 3.23 -4.56
CA ALA A 274 10.14 3.63 -3.86
C ALA A 274 10.63 5.01 -4.34
N ARG A 275 10.60 5.27 -5.64
CA ARG A 275 10.93 6.57 -6.24
C ARG A 275 9.98 7.67 -5.75
N LEU A 276 8.66 7.42 -5.78
CA LEU A 276 7.65 8.36 -5.29
C LEU A 276 7.82 8.64 -3.80
N GLY A 277 8.03 7.59 -3.00
CA GLY A 277 8.27 7.68 -1.56
C GLY A 277 9.65 8.24 -1.20
N ARG A 278 10.60 8.31 -2.14
CA ARG A 278 12.02 8.59 -1.88
C ARG A 278 12.58 7.69 -0.78
N VAL A 279 12.29 6.41 -0.88
CA VAL A 279 12.69 5.37 0.07
C VAL A 279 13.40 4.24 -0.66
N LYS A 280 14.12 3.41 0.11
CA LYS A 280 14.78 2.21 -0.44
C LYS A 280 13.78 1.06 -0.57
N ARG A 281 14.04 0.14 -1.49
CA ARG A 281 13.41 -1.17 -1.52
C ARG A 281 14.15 -2.10 -0.57
N VAL A 282 13.42 -3.01 0.06
CA VAL A 282 13.98 -4.09 0.87
C VAL A 282 13.37 -5.41 0.41
N SER A 283 14.18 -6.47 0.44
CA SER A 283 13.73 -7.83 0.10
C SER A 283 13.03 -8.53 1.27
N LEU A 284 12.46 -7.75 2.21
CA LEU A 284 11.69 -8.25 3.34
C LEU A 284 10.22 -8.29 2.97
N GLY A 285 9.57 -9.41 3.28
CA GLY A 285 8.15 -9.60 3.04
C GLY A 285 7.36 -9.84 4.33
N ILE A 286 6.16 -10.35 4.16
CA ILE A 286 5.24 -10.64 5.27
C ILE A 286 5.79 -11.76 6.16
N ARG A 287 6.49 -12.76 5.60
CA ARG A 287 7.07 -13.89 6.36
C ARG A 287 8.14 -13.40 7.34
N GLU A 288 9.03 -12.53 6.88
CA GLU A 288 10.08 -11.93 7.71
C GLU A 288 9.47 -11.04 8.79
N LYS A 289 8.43 -10.27 8.42
CA LYS A 289 7.70 -9.46 9.39
C LYS A 289 7.01 -10.31 10.46
N ALA A 290 6.42 -11.44 10.10
CA ALA A 290 5.81 -12.35 11.07
C ALA A 290 6.84 -12.87 12.08
N LYS A 291 8.02 -13.29 11.61
CA LYS A 291 9.14 -13.71 12.48
C LYS A 291 9.61 -12.57 13.40
N PHE A 292 9.71 -11.37 12.85
CA PHE A 292 10.07 -10.18 13.64
C PHE A 292 9.05 -9.91 14.75
N VAL A 293 7.76 -9.94 14.44
CA VAL A 293 6.68 -9.71 15.41
C VAL A 293 6.71 -10.78 16.50
N GLU A 294 6.95 -12.04 16.15
CA GLU A 294 7.08 -13.12 17.13
C GLU A 294 8.28 -12.89 18.08
N ALA A 295 9.44 -12.54 17.54
CA ALA A 295 10.62 -12.22 18.33
C ALA A 295 10.40 -11.02 19.25
N TRP A 296 9.75 -9.97 18.73
CA TRP A 296 9.40 -8.76 19.49
C TRP A 296 8.46 -9.07 20.66
N THR A 297 7.43 -9.89 20.44
CA THR A 297 6.47 -10.25 21.49
C THR A 297 7.09 -11.13 22.57
N LYS A 298 8.03 -12.03 22.22
CA LYS A 298 8.81 -12.82 23.19
C LYS A 298 9.72 -11.94 24.03
N GLY A 299 10.43 -11.00 23.41
CA GLY A 299 11.34 -10.05 24.10
C GLY A 299 10.61 -9.12 25.06
N THR A 300 9.40 -8.68 24.73
CA THR A 300 8.58 -7.83 25.60
C THR A 300 8.01 -8.59 26.80
N LYS A 301 7.71 -9.88 26.65
CA LYS A 301 7.26 -10.72 27.79
C LYS A 301 8.41 -10.99 28.76
N GLY A 302 9.62 -11.26 28.28
CA GLY A 302 10.79 -11.49 29.12
C GLY A 302 11.31 -10.27 29.88
N ARG A 303 10.94 -9.04 29.47
CA ARG A 303 11.28 -7.80 30.22
C ARG A 303 10.23 -7.44 31.30
N ARG A 304 9.09 -8.08 31.31
CA ARG A 304 7.99 -7.86 32.28
C ARG A 304 7.92 -8.94 33.36
N ALA A 305 8.65 -10.03 33.22
CA ALA A 305 8.88 -11.06 34.21
C ALA A 305 10.20 -10.81 34.96
#